data_d41e62d0725a74129f4c51797cfd2569
#
_entry.id   d41e62d0725a74129f4c51797cfd2569
#
_cell.length_a   1.000
_cell.length_b   1.000
_cell.length_c   1.000
_cell.angle_alpha   90.00
_cell.angle_beta   90.00
_cell.angle_gamma   90.00
#
_symmetry.space_group_name_H-M   'P 1'
#
loop_
_entity.id
_entity.type
_entity.pdbx_description
1 polymer ?
#
loop_
_entity_poly.entity_id
_entity_poly.type
_entity_poly.pdbx_seq_one_letter_code
_entity_poly.pdbx_strand_id
1 'polypeptide(L)'
;MRTVFFHLRRALAVFGKASADYVKGGGGSGDVTVSYTVSLDAGLKALSDYVSVYEGLSSFYNKNVRDQYEKGVAPGMTVEPEVPAELLKKARAYTDTALITICRFSGEGWDRTSSYDNGIESGEPMWKESQKVFERGDFYLSDAEQRMVETVKAAFPKVVVVLNVGGVVDSMW
;
A
#
# COMPACT_ATOMS: atom_id res chain seq x y z
N MET A 1 -10.10 38.23 23.63
CA MET A 1 -10.84 37.50 22.60
C MET A 1 -9.96 36.31 22.16
N ARG A 2 -10.27 35.07 22.56
CA ARG A 2 -9.50 33.87 22.16
C ARG A 2 -10.12 33.38 20.85
N THR A 3 -9.38 33.51 19.75
CA THR A 3 -9.78 32.92 18.46
C THR A 3 -9.63 31.40 18.59
N VAL A 4 -10.75 30.70 18.65
CA VAL A 4 -10.77 29.24 18.63
C VAL A 4 -10.66 28.84 17.18
N PHE A 5 -9.49 28.39 16.74
CA PHE A 5 -9.33 27.75 15.46
C PHE A 5 -9.91 26.33 15.53
N PHE A 6 -11.11 26.13 14.99
CA PHE A 6 -11.60 24.79 14.71
C PHE A 6 -10.78 24.23 13.55
N HIS A 7 -9.76 23.44 13.85
CA HIS A 7 -9.15 22.58 12.83
C HIS A 7 -10.16 21.51 12.44
N LEU A 8 -10.72 21.64 11.23
CA LEU A 8 -11.62 20.63 10.72
C LEU A 8 -10.80 19.33 10.51
N ARG A 9 -11.00 18.37 11.40
CA ARG A 9 -10.37 17.06 11.30
C ARG A 9 -10.81 16.39 10.01
N ARG A 10 -9.86 16.00 9.16
CA ARG A 10 -10.15 15.37 7.86
C ARG A 10 -10.34 13.87 8.03
N ALA A 11 -11.50 13.37 7.63
CA ALA A 11 -11.77 11.94 7.61
C ALA A 11 -11.21 11.29 6.33
N LEU A 12 -10.56 10.14 6.46
CA LEU A 12 -9.94 9.38 5.37
C LEU A 12 -10.35 7.91 5.43
N ALA A 13 -10.61 7.33 4.26
CA ALA A 13 -10.70 5.89 4.04
C ALA A 13 -9.40 5.44 3.36
N VAL A 14 -8.55 4.70 4.05
CA VAL A 14 -7.23 4.28 3.56
C VAL A 14 -7.32 2.87 2.98
N PHE A 15 -7.01 2.73 1.71
CA PHE A 15 -7.02 1.48 0.94
C PHE A 15 -5.62 1.09 0.52
N GLY A 16 -5.43 -0.19 0.31
CA GLY A 16 -4.18 -0.77 -0.16
C GLY A 16 -3.35 -1.38 0.97
N LYS A 17 -2.83 -2.59 0.70
CA LYS A 17 -1.95 -3.31 1.62
C LYS A 17 -0.75 -2.48 2.08
N ALA A 18 -0.28 -1.58 1.22
CA ALA A 18 0.86 -0.72 1.50
C ALA A 18 0.62 0.26 2.66
N SER A 19 -0.61 0.42 3.14
CA SER A 19 -0.87 1.16 4.38
C SER A 19 -0.29 0.47 5.62
N ALA A 20 -0.21 -0.87 5.59
CA ALA A 20 0.30 -1.74 6.64
C ALA A 20 1.63 -2.41 6.25
N ASP A 21 1.74 -2.94 5.01
CA ASP A 21 2.97 -3.50 4.41
C ASP A 21 3.82 -2.36 3.83
N TYR A 22 4.40 -1.54 4.72
CA TYR A 22 5.13 -0.34 4.34
C TYR A 22 6.61 -0.64 4.18
N VAL A 23 7.15 -0.40 2.98
CA VAL A 23 8.57 -0.62 2.69
C VAL A 23 9.41 0.49 3.30
N LYS A 24 10.25 0.15 4.29
CA LYS A 24 11.10 1.11 5.03
C LYS A 24 12.28 1.67 4.23
N GLY A 25 12.70 0.94 3.19
CA GLY A 25 13.89 1.28 2.42
C GLY A 25 14.27 0.16 1.46
N GLY A 26 15.41 0.31 0.82
CA GLY A 26 15.97 -0.68 -0.10
C GLY A 26 16.62 -1.88 0.61
N GLY A 27 16.87 -2.94 -0.15
CA GLY A 27 17.65 -4.10 0.28
C GLY A 27 19.11 -3.98 -0.12
N GLY A 28 19.90 -5.07 0.12
CA GLY A 28 21.32 -5.14 -0.19
C GLY A 28 22.16 -4.33 0.79
N SER A 29 23.25 -3.73 0.31
CA SER A 29 24.17 -2.92 1.13
C SER A 29 23.52 -1.67 1.74
N GLY A 30 22.40 -1.23 1.20
CA GLY A 30 21.60 -0.12 1.74
C GLY A 30 20.57 -0.52 2.80
N ASP A 31 20.46 -1.80 3.15
CA ASP A 31 19.50 -2.26 4.17
C ASP A 31 20.03 -1.97 5.58
N VAL A 32 19.46 -0.94 6.18
CA VAL A 32 19.81 -0.49 7.52
C VAL A 32 18.90 -1.15 8.54
N THR A 33 19.48 -1.76 9.57
CA THR A 33 18.75 -2.21 10.75
C THR A 33 18.24 -1.00 11.52
N VAL A 34 16.92 -0.90 11.67
CA VAL A 34 16.25 0.17 12.42
C VAL A 34 15.56 -0.41 13.64
N SER A 35 15.44 0.39 14.70
CA SER A 35 14.79 -0.03 15.94
C SER A 35 13.27 -0.18 15.78
N TYR A 36 12.66 0.58 14.87
CA TYR A 36 11.24 0.51 14.53
C TYR A 36 10.99 1.10 13.15
N THR A 37 9.83 0.75 12.58
CA THR A 37 9.28 1.38 11.37
C THR A 37 7.90 1.92 11.67
N VAL A 38 7.53 3.02 10.99
CA VAL A 38 6.19 3.59 11.09
C VAL A 38 5.48 3.39 9.76
N SER A 39 4.44 2.58 9.75
CA SER A 39 3.58 2.42 8.58
C SER A 39 2.77 3.70 8.31
N LEU A 40 2.22 3.84 7.11
CA LEU A 40 1.35 4.97 6.79
C LEU A 40 0.12 5.01 7.71
N ASP A 41 -0.50 3.86 7.98
CA ASP A 41 -1.64 3.74 8.90
C ASP A 41 -1.29 4.24 10.31
N ALA A 42 -0.15 3.80 10.86
CA ALA A 42 0.31 4.23 12.17
C ALA A 42 0.66 5.74 12.19
N GLY A 43 1.30 6.25 11.13
CA GLY A 43 1.63 7.68 11.02
C GLY A 43 0.38 8.57 10.94
N LEU A 44 -0.63 8.18 10.17
CA LEU A 44 -1.90 8.90 10.09
C LEU A 44 -2.65 8.89 11.43
N LYS A 45 -2.64 7.78 12.14
CA LYS A 45 -3.26 7.66 13.48
C LYS A 45 -2.56 8.52 14.52
N ALA A 46 -1.24 8.68 14.43
CA ALA A 46 -0.48 9.58 15.29
C ALA A 46 -0.85 11.07 15.08
N LEU A 47 -1.42 11.41 13.92
CA LEU A 47 -1.93 12.75 13.60
C LEU A 47 -3.43 12.90 13.92
N SER A 48 -3.92 12.25 14.95
CA SER A 48 -5.34 12.17 15.31
C SER A 48 -6.05 13.51 15.54
N ASP A 49 -5.33 14.56 15.84
CA ASP A 49 -5.87 15.91 15.97
C ASP A 49 -6.27 16.53 14.61
N TYR A 50 -5.65 16.08 13.52
CA TYR A 50 -5.83 16.61 12.16
C TYR A 50 -6.56 15.64 11.23
N VAL A 51 -6.37 14.33 11.45
CA VAL A 51 -6.88 13.28 10.59
C VAL A 51 -7.63 12.24 11.40
N SER A 52 -8.72 11.72 10.85
CA SER A 52 -9.38 10.52 11.35
C SER A 52 -9.40 9.47 10.25
N VAL A 53 -8.87 8.29 10.55
CA VAL A 53 -8.84 7.16 9.62
C VAL A 53 -10.00 6.23 9.92
N TYR A 54 -10.65 5.68 8.88
CA TYR A 54 -11.70 4.68 9.06
C TYR A 54 -11.11 3.36 9.57
N GLU A 55 -11.33 3.07 10.86
CA GLU A 55 -10.71 1.95 11.57
C GLU A 55 -11.07 0.57 10.99
N GLY A 56 -12.24 0.44 10.36
CA GLY A 56 -12.62 -0.81 9.71
C GLY A 56 -11.65 -1.25 8.60
N LEU A 57 -11.15 -0.30 7.79
CA LEU A 57 -10.13 -0.58 6.77
C LEU A 57 -8.76 -0.81 7.40
N SER A 58 -8.36 0.01 8.37
CA SER A 58 -7.09 -0.20 9.09
C SER A 58 -7.01 -1.60 9.66
N SER A 59 -8.04 -2.04 10.38
CA SER A 59 -8.10 -3.39 10.96
C SER A 59 -8.07 -4.48 9.89
N PHE A 60 -8.77 -4.28 8.78
CA PHE A 60 -8.80 -5.22 7.66
C PHE A 60 -7.42 -5.42 7.04
N TYR A 61 -6.72 -4.31 6.67
CA TYR A 61 -5.41 -4.39 6.04
C TYR A 61 -4.33 -4.87 7.00
N ASN A 62 -4.30 -4.38 8.24
CA ASN A 62 -3.32 -4.82 9.24
C ASN A 62 -3.46 -6.32 9.53
N LYS A 63 -4.70 -6.83 9.66
CA LYS A 63 -4.94 -8.26 9.84
C LYS A 63 -4.47 -9.06 8.63
N ASN A 64 -4.83 -8.64 7.42
CA ASN A 64 -4.49 -9.36 6.19
C ASN A 64 -2.98 -9.44 5.98
N VAL A 65 -2.26 -8.33 6.15
CA VAL A 65 -0.80 -8.29 6.02
C VAL A 65 -0.14 -9.18 7.08
N ARG A 66 -0.57 -9.10 8.33
CA ARG A 66 -0.06 -9.95 9.41
C ARG A 66 -0.28 -11.44 9.10
N ASP A 67 -1.49 -11.82 8.67
CA ASP A 67 -1.83 -13.21 8.34
C ASP A 67 -0.94 -13.75 7.21
N GLN A 68 -0.51 -12.91 6.27
CA GLN A 68 0.43 -13.26 5.20
C GLN A 68 1.87 -13.40 5.73
N TYR A 69 2.32 -12.50 6.60
CA TYR A 69 3.63 -12.60 7.24
C TYR A 69 3.76 -13.87 8.12
N GLU A 70 2.71 -14.22 8.86
CA GLU A 70 2.67 -15.46 9.64
C GLU A 70 2.80 -16.73 8.77
N LYS A 71 2.45 -16.64 7.49
CA LYS A 71 2.65 -17.68 6.47
C LYS A 71 4.01 -17.60 5.77
N GLY A 72 4.90 -16.71 6.20
CA GLY A 72 6.25 -16.55 5.66
C GLY A 72 6.35 -15.69 4.39
N VAL A 73 5.30 -14.93 4.03
CA VAL A 73 5.39 -13.98 2.92
C VAL A 73 6.35 -12.85 3.29
N ALA A 74 7.27 -12.55 2.40
CA ALA A 74 8.26 -11.49 2.63
C ALA A 74 7.62 -10.09 2.58
N PRO A 75 8.18 -9.10 3.32
CA PRO A 75 7.77 -7.71 3.23
C PRO A 75 7.78 -7.17 1.80
N GLY A 76 6.73 -6.45 1.42
CA GLY A 76 6.53 -5.94 0.06
C GLY A 76 5.97 -6.96 -0.93
N MET A 77 5.96 -8.26 -0.58
CA MET A 77 5.45 -9.36 -1.42
C MET A 77 4.06 -9.85 -0.99
N THR A 78 3.41 -9.17 -0.07
CA THR A 78 2.02 -9.47 0.26
C THR A 78 1.10 -9.18 -0.93
N VAL A 79 0.06 -9.98 -1.07
CA VAL A 79 -0.97 -9.80 -2.12
C VAL A 79 -2.02 -8.82 -1.64
N GLU A 80 -2.48 -7.94 -2.52
CA GLU A 80 -3.59 -7.01 -2.24
C GLU A 80 -4.89 -7.81 -1.99
N PRO A 81 -5.54 -7.66 -0.83
CA PRO A 81 -6.77 -8.37 -0.55
C PRO A 81 -7.97 -7.72 -1.25
N GLU A 82 -8.95 -8.53 -1.64
CA GLU A 82 -10.22 -8.02 -2.10
C GLU A 82 -11.00 -7.37 -0.94
N VAL A 83 -11.40 -6.11 -1.13
CA VAL A 83 -12.17 -5.36 -0.12
C VAL A 83 -13.63 -5.82 -0.15
N PRO A 84 -14.19 -6.34 0.96
CA PRO A 84 -15.57 -6.73 1.02
C PRO A 84 -16.53 -5.56 0.72
N ALA A 85 -17.57 -5.80 -0.07
CA ALA A 85 -18.52 -4.78 -0.50
C ALA A 85 -19.15 -4.00 0.69
N GLU A 86 -19.47 -4.69 1.77
CA GLU A 86 -20.02 -4.04 2.97
C GLU A 86 -18.98 -3.17 3.68
N LEU A 87 -17.70 -3.52 3.64
CA LEU A 87 -16.62 -2.69 4.19
C LEU A 87 -16.42 -1.44 3.34
N LEU A 88 -16.43 -1.56 2.02
CA LEU A 88 -16.38 -0.45 1.07
C LEU A 88 -17.55 0.53 1.31
N LYS A 89 -18.76 0.01 1.44
CA LYS A 89 -19.98 0.80 1.72
C LYS A 89 -19.86 1.58 3.03
N LYS A 90 -19.38 0.94 4.09
CA LYS A 90 -19.16 1.59 5.39
C LYS A 90 -18.08 2.66 5.32
N ALA A 91 -16.99 2.39 4.61
CA ALA A 91 -15.91 3.38 4.39
C ALA A 91 -16.42 4.60 3.61
N ARG A 92 -17.25 4.38 2.57
CA ARG A 92 -17.88 5.47 1.81
C ARG A 92 -18.86 6.29 2.64
N ALA A 93 -19.59 5.66 3.55
CA ALA A 93 -20.47 6.36 4.47
C ALA A 93 -19.70 7.20 5.52
N TYR A 94 -18.46 6.81 5.82
CA TYR A 94 -17.61 7.51 6.77
C TYR A 94 -16.99 8.79 6.16
N THR A 95 -16.59 8.77 4.88
CA THR A 95 -15.91 9.89 4.22
C THR A 95 -16.07 9.88 2.70
N ASP A 96 -15.90 11.05 2.09
CA ASP A 96 -15.81 11.25 0.64
C ASP A 96 -14.40 11.07 0.08
N THR A 97 -13.39 10.95 0.95
CA THR A 97 -11.99 10.96 0.55
C THR A 97 -11.34 9.61 0.79
N ALA A 98 -10.93 8.97 -0.29
CA ALA A 98 -10.12 7.76 -0.26
C ALA A 98 -8.64 8.10 -0.45
N LEU A 99 -7.79 7.39 0.28
CA LEU A 99 -6.36 7.35 0.11
C LEU A 99 -5.99 5.95 -0.37
N ILE A 100 -5.50 5.81 -1.60
CA ILE A 100 -4.97 4.55 -2.14
C ILE A 100 -3.47 4.49 -1.90
N THR A 101 -2.98 3.36 -1.43
CA THR A 101 -1.56 3.15 -1.15
C THR A 101 -1.00 2.02 -2.00
N ILE A 102 0.11 2.28 -2.68
CA ILE A 102 0.84 1.30 -3.48
C ILE A 102 2.29 1.28 -3.00
N CYS A 103 2.86 0.10 -2.83
CA CYS A 103 4.28 -0.04 -2.49
C CYS A 103 5.01 -0.96 -3.47
N ARG A 104 6.30 -0.69 -3.64
CA ARG A 104 7.24 -1.56 -4.35
C ARG A 104 8.54 -1.60 -3.57
N PHE A 105 8.95 -2.81 -3.23
CA PHE A 105 10.28 -3.03 -2.69
C PHE A 105 11.31 -2.70 -3.77
N SER A 106 12.45 -2.14 -3.39
CA SER A 106 13.62 -2.03 -4.24
C SER A 106 14.89 -2.29 -3.43
N GLY A 107 15.96 -2.62 -4.12
CA GLY A 107 17.23 -2.90 -3.49
C GLY A 107 18.35 -3.00 -4.52
N GLU A 108 19.54 -3.26 -4.04
CA GLU A 108 20.69 -3.52 -4.89
C GLU A 108 20.43 -4.75 -5.76
N GLY A 109 20.57 -4.61 -7.09
CA GLY A 109 20.25 -5.67 -8.05
C GLY A 109 18.75 -5.90 -8.29
N TRP A 110 17.88 -5.05 -7.74
CA TRP A 110 16.43 -5.16 -7.87
C TRP A 110 15.86 -4.02 -8.68
N ASP A 111 16.02 -4.09 -10.01
CA ASP A 111 15.37 -3.16 -10.92
C ASP A 111 13.92 -3.55 -11.19
N ARG A 112 13.08 -2.54 -11.50
CA ARG A 112 11.69 -2.79 -11.86
C ARG A 112 11.61 -3.61 -13.15
N THR A 113 10.74 -4.60 -13.15
CA THR A 113 10.50 -5.47 -14.30
C THR A 113 9.18 -5.13 -14.96
N SER A 114 9.23 -4.89 -16.29
CA SER A 114 8.05 -4.69 -17.14
C SER A 114 7.63 -5.97 -17.90
N SER A 115 8.40 -7.03 -17.79
CA SER A 115 8.10 -8.35 -18.36
C SER A 115 9.01 -9.41 -17.76
N TYR A 116 8.48 -10.59 -17.51
CA TYR A 116 9.26 -11.78 -17.14
C TYR A 116 9.71 -12.62 -18.35
N ASP A 117 9.23 -12.29 -19.55
CA ASP A 117 9.49 -13.04 -20.79
C ASP A 117 10.79 -12.63 -21.48
N ASN A 118 11.54 -11.68 -20.93
CA ASN A 118 12.76 -11.15 -21.53
C ASN A 118 14.00 -12.07 -21.43
N GLY A 119 13.84 -13.28 -20.88
CA GLY A 119 14.91 -14.28 -20.75
C GLY A 119 15.99 -13.92 -19.72
N ILE A 120 15.82 -12.86 -18.98
CA ILE A 120 16.72 -12.45 -17.90
C ILE A 120 16.13 -12.98 -16.59
N GLU A 121 16.57 -14.15 -16.16
CA GLU A 121 16.32 -14.58 -14.78
C GLU A 121 17.27 -13.81 -13.87
N SER A 122 16.71 -13.00 -12.98
CA SER A 122 17.47 -12.52 -11.84
C SER A 122 17.77 -13.70 -10.91
N GLY A 123 19.03 -13.88 -10.51
CA GLY A 123 19.41 -14.87 -9.50
C GLY A 123 18.90 -14.55 -8.09
N GLU A 124 18.21 -13.41 -7.92
CA GLU A 124 17.72 -12.95 -6.65
C GLU A 124 16.55 -13.82 -6.14
N PRO A 125 16.58 -14.29 -4.89
CA PRO A 125 15.50 -15.12 -4.32
C PRO A 125 14.12 -14.48 -4.42
N MET A 126 14.05 -13.15 -4.31
CA MET A 126 12.79 -12.40 -4.37
C MET A 126 12.18 -12.33 -5.78
N TRP A 127 12.94 -12.62 -6.83
CA TRP A 127 12.44 -12.63 -8.21
C TRP A 127 11.26 -13.58 -8.39
N LYS A 128 11.39 -14.80 -7.90
CA LYS A 128 10.33 -15.82 -7.98
C LYS A 128 9.12 -15.46 -7.13
N GLU A 129 9.33 -14.82 -6.00
CA GLU A 129 8.23 -14.34 -5.16
C GLU A 129 7.51 -13.16 -5.83
N SER A 130 8.25 -12.25 -6.45
CA SER A 130 7.70 -11.14 -7.22
C SER A 130 6.81 -11.62 -8.37
N GLN A 131 7.23 -12.64 -9.11
CA GLN A 131 6.41 -13.23 -10.18
C GLN A 131 5.05 -13.76 -9.73
N LYS A 132 4.95 -14.22 -8.49
CA LYS A 132 3.68 -14.72 -7.93
C LYS A 132 2.71 -13.60 -7.59
N VAL A 133 3.19 -12.38 -7.41
CA VAL A 133 2.40 -11.21 -6.98
C VAL A 133 2.12 -10.27 -8.15
N PHE A 134 3.09 -10.11 -9.05
CA PHE A 134 3.04 -9.14 -10.14
C PHE A 134 3.10 -9.88 -11.48
N GLU A 135 1.96 -10.24 -12.01
CA GLU A 135 1.79 -11.13 -13.18
C GLU A 135 2.50 -10.60 -14.44
N ARG A 136 2.55 -9.28 -14.59
CA ARG A 136 3.16 -8.58 -15.75
C ARG A 136 4.50 -7.94 -15.43
N GLY A 137 4.99 -8.11 -14.21
CA GLY A 137 6.15 -7.39 -13.70
C GLY A 137 5.78 -6.30 -12.70
N ASP A 138 6.67 -6.03 -11.77
CA ASP A 138 6.45 -5.10 -10.65
C ASP A 138 6.55 -3.62 -11.04
N PHE A 139 6.83 -3.32 -12.32
CA PHE A 139 6.66 -1.99 -12.91
C PHE A 139 5.18 -1.61 -13.01
N TYR A 140 4.30 -2.58 -13.23
CA TYR A 140 2.85 -2.39 -13.32
C TYR A 140 2.14 -2.67 -11.99
N LEU A 141 0.88 -2.27 -11.89
CA LEU A 141 0.00 -2.79 -10.85
C LEU A 141 -0.20 -4.30 -11.05
N SER A 142 -0.27 -5.06 -9.96
CA SER A 142 -0.82 -6.41 -10.02
C SER A 142 -2.31 -6.36 -10.38
N ASP A 143 -2.86 -7.45 -10.87
CA ASP A 143 -4.29 -7.51 -11.19
C ASP A 143 -5.17 -7.24 -9.96
N ALA A 144 -4.71 -7.65 -8.77
CA ALA A 144 -5.42 -7.38 -7.51
C ALA A 144 -5.37 -5.89 -7.12
N GLU A 145 -4.22 -5.24 -7.28
CA GLU A 145 -4.09 -3.79 -7.06
C GLU A 145 -4.92 -3.00 -8.07
N GLN A 146 -4.94 -3.40 -9.32
CA GLN A 146 -5.75 -2.74 -10.36
C GLN A 146 -7.23 -2.81 -10.02
N ARG A 147 -7.74 -3.99 -9.64
CA ARG A 147 -9.15 -4.15 -9.19
C ARG A 147 -9.46 -3.27 -7.99
N MET A 148 -8.56 -3.18 -7.01
CA MET A 148 -8.74 -2.29 -5.85
C MET A 148 -8.81 -0.82 -6.28
N VAL A 149 -7.90 -0.36 -7.14
CA VAL A 149 -7.89 1.01 -7.66
C VAL A 149 -9.19 1.35 -8.39
N GLU A 150 -9.64 0.49 -9.30
CA GLU A 150 -10.88 0.67 -10.06
C GLU A 150 -12.09 0.72 -9.14
N THR A 151 -12.17 -0.19 -8.16
CA THR A 151 -13.24 -0.26 -7.18
C THR A 151 -13.33 1.02 -6.35
N VAL A 152 -12.19 1.51 -5.87
CA VAL A 152 -12.13 2.73 -5.06
C VAL A 152 -12.45 3.97 -5.89
N LYS A 153 -11.89 4.08 -7.11
CA LYS A 153 -12.21 5.20 -8.04
C LYS A 153 -13.69 5.27 -8.38
N ALA A 154 -14.34 4.14 -8.53
CA ALA A 154 -15.79 4.09 -8.78
C ALA A 154 -16.63 4.49 -7.57
N ALA A 155 -16.16 4.22 -6.35
CA ALA A 155 -16.91 4.45 -5.12
C ALA A 155 -16.71 5.85 -4.52
N PHE A 156 -15.53 6.47 -4.71
CA PHE A 156 -15.16 7.72 -4.02
C PHE A 156 -14.99 8.89 -4.98
N PRO A 157 -15.58 10.07 -4.67
CA PRO A 157 -15.44 11.25 -5.50
C PRO A 157 -14.08 11.96 -5.35
N LYS A 158 -13.36 11.67 -4.28
CA LYS A 158 -12.02 12.22 -4.01
C LYS A 158 -11.06 11.09 -3.71
N VAL A 159 -10.09 10.92 -4.60
CA VAL A 159 -9.07 9.86 -4.47
C VAL A 159 -7.69 10.51 -4.50
N VAL A 160 -6.88 10.17 -3.53
CA VAL A 160 -5.45 10.53 -3.46
C VAL A 160 -4.64 9.24 -3.50
N VAL A 161 -3.59 9.20 -4.31
CA VAL A 161 -2.69 8.04 -4.38
C VAL A 161 -1.37 8.37 -3.70
N VAL A 162 -0.92 7.47 -2.84
CA VAL A 162 0.40 7.51 -2.20
C VAL A 162 1.24 6.36 -2.72
N LEU A 163 2.36 6.70 -3.33
CA LEU A 163 3.34 5.74 -3.84
C LEU A 163 4.52 5.63 -2.86
N ASN A 164 4.68 4.48 -2.24
CA ASN A 164 5.87 4.10 -1.50
C ASN A 164 6.71 3.16 -2.37
N VAL A 165 7.45 3.73 -3.29
CA VAL A 165 8.16 2.99 -4.33
C VAL A 165 9.61 3.45 -4.42
N GLY A 166 10.52 2.50 -4.55
CA GLY A 166 11.89 2.77 -4.94
C GLY A 166 12.05 2.51 -6.43
N GLY A 167 12.27 3.57 -7.21
CA GLY A 167 12.39 3.49 -8.67
C GLY A 167 11.12 3.91 -9.41
N VAL A 168 11.10 3.65 -10.71
CA VAL A 168 10.01 4.06 -11.62
C VAL A 168 8.91 2.99 -11.64
N VAL A 169 7.65 3.41 -11.66
CA VAL A 169 6.47 2.55 -11.86
C VAL A 169 5.55 3.15 -12.91
N ASP A 170 4.74 2.31 -13.56
CA ASP A 170 3.67 2.78 -14.41
C ASP A 170 2.64 3.57 -13.59
N SER A 171 2.21 4.70 -14.11
CA SER A 171 1.21 5.59 -13.50
C SER A 171 0.07 5.94 -14.46
N MET A 172 -0.12 5.16 -15.52
CA MET A 172 -1.14 5.41 -16.55
C MET A 172 -2.54 4.87 -16.18
N TRP A 173 -2.70 4.26 -15.02
CA TRP A 173 -3.93 3.67 -14.46
C TRP A 173 -4.84 4.62 -13.69
#